data_c2532548d71eee603b33b92336f37309
#
_entry.id   c2532548d71eee603b33b92336f37309
#
_cell.length_a   1.000
_cell.length_b   1.000
_cell.length_c   1.000
_cell.angle_alpha   90.00
_cell.angle_beta   90.00
_cell.angle_gamma   90.00
#
_symmetry.space_group_name_H-M   'P 1'
#
loop_
_entity.id
_entity.type
_entity.pdbx_description
1 polymer ?
#
loop_
_entity_poly.entity_id
_entity_poly.type
_entity_poly.pdbx_seq_one_letter_code
_entity_poly.pdbx_strand_id
1 'polypeptide(L)'
;MTGKTHASCGLLVGALTIEYYHTDLFTSITIITLAIISSLLPDICHTQSKIGRRFKLLSLIIRLMFGHRTFTHSILFISIITGILYFIQTPSHYLIAIVCGLCSHVILDMLTPRGVKLFYPVPISVKFPIVFKTGGMIDLSLASALSIGAFYLFFKSFVDDLIMKLL
;
A
#
# COMPACT_ATOMS: atom_id res chain seq x y z
N MET A 1 -1.91 -10.77 2.72
CA MET A 1 -0.70 -10.81 3.57
C MET A 1 -0.96 -10.22 4.95
N THR A 2 0.05 -10.19 5.86
CA THR A 2 -0.12 -9.51 7.15
C THR A 2 -0.09 -7.99 7.00
N GLY A 3 -0.70 -7.27 7.93
CA GLY A 3 -0.63 -5.80 7.94
C GLY A 3 0.80 -5.25 8.14
N LYS A 4 1.76 -6.08 8.60
CA LYS A 4 3.18 -5.71 8.63
C LYS A 4 3.74 -5.68 7.22
N THR A 5 3.47 -6.69 6.41
CA THR A 5 3.94 -6.81 5.02
C THR A 5 3.38 -5.69 4.15
N HIS A 6 2.09 -5.37 4.30
CA HIS A 6 1.48 -4.23 3.59
C HIS A 6 2.14 -2.91 3.99
N ALA A 7 2.34 -2.67 5.29
CA ALA A 7 3.01 -1.44 5.77
C ALA A 7 4.46 -1.34 5.28
N SER A 8 5.22 -2.45 5.29
CA SER A 8 6.59 -2.50 4.75
C SER A 8 6.62 -2.21 3.25
N CYS A 9 5.64 -2.72 2.49
CA CYS A 9 5.52 -2.41 1.07
C CYS A 9 5.17 -0.94 0.84
N GLY A 10 4.26 -0.38 1.63
CA GLY A 10 3.95 1.05 1.61
C GLY A 10 5.17 1.92 1.93
N LEU A 11 6.00 1.50 2.90
CA LEU A 11 7.27 2.17 3.21
C LEU A 11 8.22 2.17 2.01
N LEU A 12 8.37 1.03 1.32
CA LEU A 12 9.20 0.92 0.12
C LEU A 12 8.66 1.79 -1.03
N VAL A 13 7.33 1.79 -1.24
CA VAL A 13 6.68 2.67 -2.23
C VAL A 13 6.96 4.13 -1.93
N GLY A 14 6.86 4.54 -0.66
CA GLY A 14 7.21 5.90 -0.23
C GLY A 14 8.67 6.24 -0.52
N ALA A 15 9.61 5.34 -0.18
CA ALA A 15 11.03 5.52 -0.44
C ALA A 15 11.34 5.68 -1.94
N LEU A 16 10.76 4.83 -2.79
CA LEU A 16 10.90 4.91 -4.25
C LEU A 16 10.31 6.20 -4.82
N THR A 17 9.18 6.67 -4.27
CA THR A 17 8.58 7.94 -4.70
C THR A 17 9.46 9.13 -4.35
N ILE A 18 10.06 9.15 -3.16
CA ILE A 18 11.00 10.19 -2.72
C ILE A 18 12.24 10.21 -3.61
N GLU A 19 12.83 9.04 -3.88
CA GLU A 19 14.01 8.89 -4.76
C GLU A 19 13.71 9.42 -6.17
N TYR A 20 12.51 9.17 -6.69
CA TYR A 20 12.12 9.62 -8.03
C TYR A 20 11.87 11.13 -8.13
N TYR A 21 11.25 11.74 -7.10
CA TYR A 21 10.86 13.16 -7.11
C TYR A 21 11.87 14.08 -6.43
N HIS A 22 12.87 13.55 -5.73
CA HIS A 22 13.89 14.31 -4.98
C HIS A 22 13.26 15.38 -4.07
N THR A 23 12.35 14.97 -3.20
CA THR A 23 11.54 15.88 -2.39
C THR A 23 12.25 16.33 -1.11
N ASP A 24 11.86 17.52 -0.60
CA ASP A 24 12.29 18.01 0.70
C ASP A 24 11.81 17.11 1.86
N LEU A 25 12.38 17.33 3.05
CA LEU A 25 12.13 16.47 4.22
C LEU A 25 10.64 16.42 4.63
N PHE A 26 9.93 17.54 4.61
CA PHE A 26 8.53 17.59 5.03
C PHE A 26 7.64 16.86 4.03
N THR A 27 7.84 17.10 2.74
CA THR A 27 7.16 16.40 1.65
C THR A 27 7.47 14.90 1.70
N SER A 28 8.72 14.50 1.98
CA SER A 28 9.15 13.11 2.11
C SER A 28 8.42 12.37 3.23
N ILE A 29 8.31 12.98 4.42
CA ILE A 29 7.56 12.42 5.55
C ILE A 29 6.08 12.23 5.18
N THR A 30 5.50 13.20 4.47
CA THR A 30 4.12 13.15 4.02
C THR A 30 3.91 12.01 3.00
N ILE A 31 4.81 11.87 2.01
CA ILE A 31 4.79 10.78 1.01
C ILE A 31 4.82 9.41 1.70
N ILE A 32 5.76 9.20 2.63
CA ILE A 32 5.87 7.93 3.38
C ILE A 32 4.57 7.64 4.13
N THR A 33 4.06 8.63 4.82
CA THR A 33 2.84 8.48 5.63
C THR A 33 1.65 8.11 4.74
N LEU A 34 1.46 8.80 3.62
CA LEU A 34 0.39 8.53 2.65
C LEU A 34 0.55 7.16 2.01
N ALA A 35 1.76 6.76 1.61
CA ALA A 35 2.03 5.45 1.02
C ALA A 35 1.75 4.29 2.00
N ILE A 36 2.14 4.42 3.27
CA ILE A 36 1.84 3.43 4.31
C ILE A 36 0.33 3.37 4.59
N ILE A 37 -0.33 4.50 4.75
CA ILE A 37 -1.78 4.54 5.03
C ILE A 37 -2.54 3.92 3.86
N SER A 38 -2.24 4.30 2.62
CA SER A 38 -2.91 3.78 1.43
C SER A 38 -2.63 2.28 1.23
N SER A 39 -1.43 1.79 1.56
CA SER A 39 -1.12 0.36 1.53
C SER A 39 -1.88 -0.47 2.57
N LEU A 40 -2.48 0.15 3.58
CA LEU A 40 -3.31 -0.51 4.59
C LEU A 40 -4.81 -0.26 4.35
N LEU A 41 -5.17 0.75 3.55
CA LEU A 41 -6.54 1.23 3.39
C LEU A 41 -7.51 0.16 2.84
N PRO A 42 -7.18 -0.70 1.85
CA PRO A 42 -8.11 -1.70 1.38
C PRO A 42 -8.60 -2.66 2.46
N ASP A 43 -7.81 -2.89 3.49
CA ASP A 43 -8.18 -3.71 4.66
C ASP A 43 -9.21 -3.04 5.60
N ILE A 44 -9.74 -1.86 5.25
CA ILE A 44 -10.83 -1.21 5.99
C ILE A 44 -12.10 -2.09 6.03
N CYS A 45 -12.29 -2.98 5.05
CA CYS A 45 -13.37 -3.96 5.03
C CYS A 45 -13.19 -5.10 6.06
N HIS A 46 -12.03 -5.16 6.74
CA HIS A 46 -11.71 -6.20 7.71
C HIS A 46 -11.72 -5.63 9.13
N THR A 47 -12.76 -5.92 9.92
CA THR A 47 -12.96 -5.36 11.27
C THR A 47 -11.83 -5.68 12.27
N GLN A 48 -11.01 -6.69 11.98
CA GLN A 48 -9.86 -7.09 12.81
C GLN A 48 -8.51 -6.49 12.32
N SER A 49 -8.49 -5.82 11.16
CA SER A 49 -7.28 -5.17 10.64
C SER A 49 -6.89 -3.96 11.50
N LYS A 50 -5.67 -3.42 11.31
CA LYS A 50 -5.23 -2.22 12.05
C LYS A 50 -6.17 -1.04 11.80
N ILE A 51 -6.55 -0.78 10.53
CA ILE A 51 -7.46 0.31 10.15
C ILE A 51 -8.90 -0.04 10.57
N GLY A 52 -9.37 -1.27 10.31
CA GLY A 52 -10.73 -1.68 10.63
C GLY A 52 -11.05 -1.59 12.13
N ARG A 53 -10.09 -1.87 13.01
CA ARG A 53 -10.25 -1.70 14.46
C ARG A 53 -10.35 -0.24 14.89
N ARG A 54 -9.70 0.67 14.16
CA ARG A 54 -9.79 2.12 14.43
C ARG A 54 -11.14 2.70 14.00
N PHE A 55 -11.71 2.18 12.91
CA PHE A 55 -12.98 2.64 12.34
C PHE A 55 -14.00 1.50 12.30
N LYS A 56 -14.31 0.90 13.45
CA LYS A 56 -15.13 -0.33 13.57
C LYS A 56 -16.47 -0.25 12.87
N LEU A 57 -17.22 0.85 13.06
CA LEU A 57 -18.54 1.03 12.47
C LEU A 57 -18.46 1.10 10.94
N LEU A 58 -17.54 1.92 10.41
CA LEU A 58 -17.32 2.03 8.96
C LEU A 58 -16.86 0.70 8.37
N SER A 59 -15.93 0.02 9.05
CA SER A 59 -15.45 -1.31 8.64
C SER A 59 -16.60 -2.32 8.58
N LEU A 60 -17.49 -2.31 9.55
CA LEU A 60 -18.67 -3.19 9.57
C LEU A 60 -19.62 -2.87 8.41
N ILE A 61 -19.93 -1.59 8.18
CA ILE A 61 -20.80 -1.15 7.08
C ILE A 61 -20.23 -1.61 5.73
N ILE A 62 -18.96 -1.30 5.46
CA ILE A 62 -18.29 -1.70 4.21
C ILE A 62 -18.30 -3.23 4.04
N ARG A 63 -18.04 -3.97 5.13
CA ARG A 63 -18.05 -5.43 5.11
C ARG A 63 -19.44 -6.00 4.82
N LEU A 64 -20.50 -5.41 5.37
CA LEU A 64 -21.88 -5.85 5.14
C LEU A 64 -22.34 -5.54 3.71
N MET A 65 -21.96 -4.39 3.16
CA MET A 65 -22.36 -3.97 1.81
C MET A 65 -21.61 -4.71 0.71
N PHE A 66 -20.30 -4.89 0.86
CA PHE A 66 -19.44 -5.35 -0.22
C PHE A 66 -18.74 -6.69 0.09
N GLY A 67 -18.68 -7.08 1.37
CA GLY A 67 -17.90 -8.24 1.80
C GLY A 67 -16.40 -7.94 1.99
N HIS A 68 -15.62 -8.98 2.25
CA HIS A 68 -14.18 -8.88 2.44
C HIS A 68 -13.42 -9.27 1.18
N ARG A 69 -12.36 -8.53 0.82
CA ARG A 69 -11.53 -8.72 -0.40
C ARG A 69 -12.32 -8.61 -1.72
N THR A 70 -13.31 -7.73 -1.74
CA THR A 70 -14.17 -7.46 -2.89
C THR A 70 -13.95 -6.02 -3.38
N PHE A 71 -14.89 -5.12 -3.20
CA PHE A 71 -14.85 -3.75 -3.69
C PHE A 71 -13.55 -3.01 -3.34
N THR A 72 -13.14 -3.00 -2.07
CA THR A 72 -11.92 -2.28 -1.62
C THR A 72 -10.61 -2.84 -2.18
N HIS A 73 -10.63 -4.07 -2.72
CA HIS A 73 -9.46 -4.74 -3.34
C HIS A 73 -9.61 -4.84 -4.86
N SER A 74 -10.42 -4.00 -5.48
CA SER A 74 -10.68 -4.01 -6.92
C SER A 74 -10.02 -2.85 -7.64
N ILE A 75 -9.82 -3.01 -8.94
CA ILE A 75 -9.41 -1.92 -9.83
C ILE A 75 -10.42 -0.78 -9.76
N LEU A 76 -11.72 -1.08 -9.66
CA LEU A 76 -12.76 -0.06 -9.57
C LEU A 76 -12.53 0.88 -8.37
N PHE A 77 -12.22 0.34 -7.19
CA PHE A 77 -11.93 1.15 -6.00
C PHE A 77 -10.69 2.02 -6.19
N ILE A 78 -9.60 1.45 -6.74
CA ILE A 78 -8.37 2.19 -7.03
C ILE A 78 -8.67 3.31 -8.04
N SER A 79 -9.42 3.04 -9.10
CA SER A 79 -9.79 4.04 -10.11
C SER A 79 -10.64 5.18 -9.53
N ILE A 80 -11.58 4.87 -8.63
CA ILE A 80 -12.40 5.89 -7.96
C ILE A 80 -11.52 6.80 -7.12
N ILE A 81 -10.63 6.24 -6.28
CA ILE A 81 -9.71 7.04 -5.45
C ILE A 81 -8.78 7.88 -6.33
N THR A 82 -8.21 7.29 -7.38
CA THR A 82 -7.34 8.00 -8.33
C THR A 82 -8.10 9.15 -9.01
N GLY A 83 -9.33 8.91 -9.47
CA GLY A 83 -10.18 9.93 -10.11
C GLY A 83 -10.50 11.09 -9.17
N ILE A 84 -10.83 10.81 -7.91
CA ILE A 84 -11.08 11.84 -6.88
C ILE A 84 -9.81 12.67 -6.65
N LEU A 85 -8.66 12.02 -6.44
CA LEU A 85 -7.39 12.70 -6.21
C LEU A 85 -6.97 13.56 -7.40
N TYR A 86 -7.19 13.07 -8.61
CA TYR A 86 -6.94 13.83 -9.85
C TYR A 86 -7.86 15.05 -9.96
N PHE A 87 -9.16 14.88 -9.68
CA PHE A 87 -10.15 15.95 -9.72
C PHE A 87 -9.85 17.08 -8.75
N ILE A 88 -9.39 16.77 -7.53
CA ILE A 88 -8.98 17.77 -6.54
C ILE A 88 -7.54 18.29 -6.77
N GLN A 89 -6.94 17.97 -7.91
CA GLN A 89 -5.62 18.42 -8.33
C GLN A 89 -4.50 18.09 -7.31
N THR A 90 -4.55 16.89 -6.72
CA THR A 90 -3.51 16.42 -5.80
C THR A 90 -2.14 16.44 -6.50
N PRO A 91 -1.08 17.00 -5.88
CA PRO A 91 0.28 16.96 -6.42
C PRO A 91 0.71 15.55 -6.81
N SER A 92 1.38 15.41 -7.96
CA SER A 92 1.69 14.10 -8.58
C SER A 92 2.47 13.16 -7.67
N HIS A 93 3.39 13.66 -6.85
CA HIS A 93 4.14 12.83 -5.91
C HIS A 93 3.24 12.22 -4.81
N TYR A 94 2.23 12.94 -4.31
CA TYR A 94 1.26 12.38 -3.36
C TYR A 94 0.30 11.42 -4.05
N LEU A 95 -0.17 11.76 -5.25
CA LEU A 95 -1.06 10.91 -6.02
C LEU A 95 -0.40 9.56 -6.32
N ILE A 96 0.84 9.57 -6.81
CA ILE A 96 1.59 8.34 -7.10
C ILE A 96 1.83 7.52 -5.83
N ALA A 97 2.23 8.15 -4.72
CA ALA A 97 2.43 7.46 -3.45
C ALA A 97 1.16 6.72 -2.99
N ILE A 98 0.00 7.39 -3.08
CA ILE A 98 -1.29 6.81 -2.67
C ILE A 98 -1.70 5.67 -3.62
N VAL A 99 -1.67 5.90 -4.92
CA VAL A 99 -2.11 4.90 -5.91
C VAL A 99 -1.21 3.67 -5.89
N CYS A 100 0.12 3.85 -5.87
CA CYS A 100 1.05 2.74 -5.76
C CYS A 100 0.92 1.99 -4.42
N GLY A 101 0.63 2.69 -3.32
CA GLY A 101 0.31 2.08 -2.04
C GLY A 101 -0.93 1.18 -2.11
N LEU A 102 -2.03 1.64 -2.71
CA LEU A 102 -3.24 0.85 -2.94
C LEU A 102 -2.96 -0.37 -3.84
N CYS A 103 -2.26 -0.16 -4.96
CA CYS A 103 -1.89 -1.24 -5.89
C CYS A 103 -1.02 -2.30 -5.20
N SER A 104 -0.03 -1.87 -4.41
CA SER A 104 0.86 -2.78 -3.68
C SER A 104 0.11 -3.70 -2.72
N HIS A 105 -0.92 -3.17 -2.03
CA HIS A 105 -1.80 -3.97 -1.17
C HIS A 105 -2.48 -5.10 -1.96
N VAL A 106 -3.14 -4.73 -3.07
CA VAL A 106 -3.89 -5.67 -3.90
C VAL A 106 -2.97 -6.75 -4.47
N ILE A 107 -1.78 -6.36 -4.98
CA ILE A 107 -0.77 -7.30 -5.50
C ILE A 107 -0.33 -8.28 -4.42
N LEU A 108 0.00 -7.81 -3.22
CA LEU A 108 0.39 -8.67 -2.10
C LEU A 108 -0.73 -9.64 -1.69
N ASP A 109 -1.98 -9.19 -1.77
CA ASP A 109 -3.11 -10.06 -1.43
C ASP A 109 -3.43 -11.09 -2.52
N MET A 110 -3.09 -10.82 -3.78
CA MET A 110 -3.11 -11.82 -4.85
C MET A 110 -2.08 -12.95 -4.63
N LEU A 111 -1.01 -12.72 -3.86
CA LEU A 111 -0.05 -13.74 -3.43
C LEU A 111 -0.56 -14.61 -2.26
N THR A 112 -1.83 -14.48 -1.87
CA THR A 112 -2.43 -15.31 -0.82
C THR A 112 -3.42 -16.33 -1.42
N PRO A 113 -3.65 -17.51 -0.76
CA PRO A 113 -4.54 -18.55 -1.29
C PRO A 113 -5.97 -18.08 -1.59
N ARG A 114 -6.47 -17.06 -0.86
CA ARG A 114 -7.82 -16.52 -1.07
C ARG A 114 -7.93 -15.64 -2.30
N GLY A 115 -6.84 -14.97 -2.72
CA GLY A 115 -6.88 -14.00 -3.80
C GLY A 115 -7.76 -12.78 -3.49
N VAL A 116 -8.09 -12.00 -4.51
CA VAL A 116 -8.92 -10.80 -4.45
C VAL A 116 -9.91 -10.77 -5.62
N LYS A 117 -11.06 -10.10 -5.47
CA LYS A 117 -12.01 -9.87 -6.57
C LYS A 117 -11.61 -8.62 -7.35
N LEU A 118 -10.52 -8.76 -8.12
CA LEU A 118 -9.88 -7.64 -8.82
C LEU A 118 -10.83 -6.89 -9.74
N PHE A 119 -11.72 -7.61 -10.43
CA PHE A 119 -12.65 -7.08 -11.43
C PHE A 119 -14.06 -6.88 -10.87
N TYR A 120 -14.19 -6.57 -9.56
CA TYR A 120 -15.50 -6.28 -8.97
C TYR A 120 -16.30 -5.28 -9.85
N PRO A 121 -17.61 -5.52 -10.13
CA PRO A 121 -18.54 -6.45 -9.45
C PRO A 121 -18.49 -7.91 -9.93
N VAL A 122 -17.67 -8.26 -10.92
CA VAL A 122 -17.53 -9.64 -11.38
C VAL A 122 -16.98 -10.52 -10.25
N PRO A 123 -17.65 -11.66 -9.92
CA PRO A 123 -17.33 -12.46 -8.73
C PRO A 123 -16.10 -13.38 -8.89
N ILE A 124 -15.22 -13.09 -9.85
CA ILE A 124 -14.01 -13.87 -10.13
C ILE A 124 -12.91 -13.50 -9.13
N SER A 125 -12.34 -14.52 -8.45
CA SER A 125 -11.18 -14.32 -7.58
C SER A 125 -9.89 -14.48 -8.38
N VAL A 126 -9.06 -13.44 -8.38
CA VAL A 126 -7.75 -13.42 -9.04
C VAL A 126 -6.66 -13.67 -8.00
N LYS A 127 -5.74 -14.57 -8.30
CA LYS A 127 -4.56 -14.88 -7.48
C LYS A 127 -3.39 -15.29 -8.36
N PHE A 128 -2.18 -15.15 -7.88
CA PHE A 128 -0.99 -15.69 -8.55
C PHE A 128 -0.94 -17.21 -8.49
N PRO A 129 -0.23 -17.88 -9.44
CA PRO A 129 -0.04 -19.33 -9.41
C PRO A 129 0.66 -19.82 -8.14
N ILE A 130 1.62 -19.02 -7.65
CA ILE A 130 2.36 -19.30 -6.41
C ILE A 130 1.77 -18.41 -5.31
N VAL A 131 1.29 -19.06 -4.24
CA VAL A 131 0.64 -18.37 -3.11
C VAL A 131 1.28 -18.77 -1.79
N PHE A 132 1.26 -17.84 -0.83
CA PHE A 132 1.89 -18.01 0.47
C PHE A 132 0.88 -17.84 1.60
N LYS A 133 1.06 -18.61 2.69
CA LYS A 133 0.19 -18.51 3.87
C LYS A 133 0.42 -17.15 4.56
N THR A 134 -0.67 -16.42 4.80
CA THR A 134 -0.65 -15.18 5.59
C THR A 134 -0.11 -15.46 7.01
N GLY A 135 0.86 -14.69 7.46
CA GLY A 135 1.54 -14.88 8.74
C GLY A 135 2.57 -16.00 8.75
N GLY A 136 2.81 -16.68 7.62
CA GLY A 136 3.86 -17.68 7.49
C GLY A 136 5.26 -17.06 7.37
N MET A 137 6.27 -17.92 7.36
CA MET A 137 7.68 -17.49 7.28
C MET A 137 7.94 -16.59 6.06
N ILE A 138 7.44 -16.97 4.88
CA ILE A 138 7.62 -16.21 3.63
C ILE A 138 6.99 -14.81 3.73
N ASP A 139 5.78 -14.70 4.30
CA ASP A 139 5.13 -13.40 4.51
C ASP A 139 5.96 -12.49 5.42
N LEU A 140 6.51 -13.03 6.53
CA LEU A 140 7.34 -12.29 7.47
C LEU A 140 8.71 -11.93 6.87
N SER A 141 9.34 -12.84 6.14
CA SER A 141 10.61 -12.58 5.43
C SER A 141 10.44 -11.51 4.36
N LEU A 142 9.33 -11.54 3.64
CA LEU A 142 8.99 -10.51 2.65
C LEU A 142 8.83 -9.13 3.32
N ALA A 143 8.14 -9.06 4.47
CA ALA A 143 8.02 -7.81 5.22
C ALA A 143 9.39 -7.25 5.62
N SER A 144 10.31 -8.12 6.10
CA SER A 144 11.67 -7.72 6.45
C SER A 144 12.47 -7.25 5.24
N ALA A 145 12.42 -8.00 4.13
CA ALA A 145 13.12 -7.63 2.90
C ALA A 145 12.64 -6.28 2.33
N LEU A 146 11.33 -6.04 2.30
CA LEU A 146 10.74 -4.77 1.86
C LEU A 146 11.16 -3.60 2.77
N SER A 147 11.21 -3.82 4.09
CA SER A 147 11.69 -2.80 5.04
C SER A 147 13.17 -2.50 4.85
N ILE A 148 14.02 -3.53 4.70
CA ILE A 148 15.45 -3.36 4.45
C ILE A 148 15.68 -2.61 3.14
N GLY A 149 14.94 -2.95 2.08
CA GLY A 149 15.01 -2.23 0.80
C GLY A 149 14.64 -0.76 0.93
N ALA A 150 13.61 -0.42 1.71
CA ALA A 150 13.23 0.96 1.98
C ALA A 150 14.33 1.72 2.75
N PHE A 151 14.88 1.11 3.81
CA PHE A 151 15.97 1.71 4.57
C PHE A 151 17.22 1.92 3.73
N TYR A 152 17.55 0.95 2.86
CA TYR A 152 18.68 1.09 1.94
C TYR A 152 18.51 2.32 1.03
N LEU A 153 17.33 2.54 0.47
CA LEU A 153 17.05 3.71 -0.39
C LEU A 153 17.18 5.03 0.40
N PHE A 154 16.65 5.09 1.62
CA PHE A 154 16.80 6.29 2.47
C PHE A 154 18.26 6.57 2.81
N PHE A 155 19.04 5.53 3.16
CA PHE A 155 20.43 5.69 3.51
C PHE A 155 21.27 6.13 2.31
N LYS A 156 21.03 5.54 1.14
CA LYS A 156 21.67 5.92 -0.12
C LYS A 156 21.42 7.39 -0.44
N SER A 157 20.18 7.83 -0.46
CA SER A 157 19.80 9.22 -0.73
C SER A 157 20.46 10.20 0.25
N PHE A 158 20.50 9.85 1.54
CA PHE A 158 21.17 10.66 2.55
C PHE A 158 22.69 10.78 2.33
N VAL A 159 23.34 9.68 1.96
CA VAL A 159 24.78 9.67 1.67
C VAL A 159 25.10 10.48 0.42
N ASP A 160 24.33 10.30 -0.64
CA ASP A 160 24.50 11.04 -1.90
C ASP A 160 24.34 12.56 -1.65
N ASP A 161 23.33 12.99 -0.88
CA ASP A 161 23.12 14.39 -0.49
C ASP A 161 24.29 14.95 0.35
N LEU A 162 24.85 14.15 1.24
CA LEU A 162 25.99 14.55 2.06
C LEU A 162 27.25 14.76 1.22
N ILE A 163 27.52 13.83 0.28
CA ILE A 163 28.66 13.93 -0.63
C ILE A 163 28.55 15.19 -1.52
N MET A 164 27.34 15.46 -2.07
CA MET A 164 27.11 16.64 -2.89
C MET A 164 27.27 17.98 -2.15
N LYS A 165 27.09 17.99 -0.83
CA LYS A 165 27.32 19.18 0.00
C LYS A 165 28.77 19.36 0.42
N LEU A 166 29.59 18.31 0.35
CA LEU A 166 31.01 18.35 0.72
C LEU A 166 31.93 18.63 -0.49
N LEU A 167 31.42 18.42 -1.71
CA LEU A 167 32.10 18.76 -2.99
C LEU A 167 31.72 20.14 -3.47
#